data_dfb959b547629a1268882d3abb7db3ce
#
_entry.id   dfb959b547629a1268882d3abb7db3ce
#
_cell.length_a   1.000
_cell.length_b   1.000
_cell.length_c   1.000
_cell.angle_alpha   90.00
_cell.angle_beta   90.00
_cell.angle_gamma   90.00
#
_symmetry.space_group_name_H-M   'P 1'
#
loop_
_entity.id
_entity.type
_entity.pdbx_description
1 polymer ?
#
loop_
_entity_poly.entity_id
_entity_poly.type
_entity_poly.pdbx_seq_one_letter_code
_entity_poly.pdbx_strand_id
1 'polypeptide(L)'
;MNLLEHIVARAKSDKQRIVLPEATEERTLRAADRVLADDLANLILIGNPDELKSLAEKWNLHNIDKATIVDPLNNPKAEEYAELLAELRKKKGMTIEQARELVKNPLYLGCMIIKTEGADGQISGALSTTGDTLRPALQIIKCAPGVTCVSGAMLMLTHEHQYGDDGIIVMGDVAVTPMPTADQLAQIAVCTAQTARSVAGIQDPRVAMLSFSTKGSAKHEVVDKVVEATRIAHELAPDLKLDGELQADAALVPAVGEKKASGSPIAGHANVLVVPCLEVGNISYKLVQRLGDAIAIGPILQGIARPVNDLSRGCSVDDIYYMVAITACQAMDAKK
;
A
#
# COMPACT_ATOMS: atom_id res chain seq x y z
N MET A 1 -6.92 2.16 -22.84
CA MET A 1 -5.94 2.60 -21.82
C MET A 1 -5.85 1.48 -20.81
N ASN A 2 -4.68 0.93 -20.56
CA ASN A 2 -4.52 -0.12 -19.56
C ASN A 2 -4.57 0.48 -18.14
N LEU A 3 -4.69 -0.36 -17.11
CA LEU A 3 -4.82 0.11 -15.71
C LEU A 3 -3.66 1.03 -15.29
N LEU A 4 -2.42 0.68 -15.65
CA LEU A 4 -1.24 1.48 -15.30
C LEU A 4 -1.25 2.86 -15.94
N GLU A 5 -1.67 2.96 -17.20
CA GLU A 5 -1.86 4.25 -17.88
C GLU A 5 -2.96 5.09 -17.22
N HIS A 6 -4.03 4.44 -16.74
CA HIS A 6 -5.10 5.10 -15.99
C HIS A 6 -4.60 5.67 -14.64
N ILE A 7 -3.83 4.88 -13.89
CA ILE A 7 -3.23 5.30 -12.61
C ILE A 7 -2.30 6.51 -12.84
N VAL A 8 -1.43 6.44 -13.85
CA VAL A 8 -0.52 7.54 -14.21
C VAL A 8 -1.28 8.80 -14.64
N ALA A 9 -2.29 8.65 -15.48
CA ALA A 9 -3.11 9.80 -15.92
C ALA A 9 -3.83 10.47 -14.74
N ARG A 10 -4.37 9.66 -13.81
CA ARG A 10 -5.01 10.15 -12.60
C ARG A 10 -4.02 10.88 -11.68
N ALA A 11 -2.83 10.32 -11.45
CA ALA A 11 -1.81 10.96 -10.63
C ALA A 11 -1.39 12.33 -11.20
N LYS A 12 -1.26 12.44 -12.53
CA LYS A 12 -0.95 13.70 -13.23
C LYS A 12 -2.06 14.75 -13.12
N SER A 13 -3.31 14.35 -12.94
CA SER A 13 -4.44 15.30 -12.90
C SER A 13 -4.46 16.18 -11.65
N ASP A 14 -3.84 15.75 -10.55
CA ASP A 14 -3.66 16.50 -9.31
C ASP A 14 -2.34 16.07 -8.65
N LYS A 15 -1.25 16.76 -9.03
CA LYS A 15 0.10 16.37 -8.63
C LYS A 15 0.32 16.46 -7.13
N GLN A 16 0.62 15.34 -6.53
CA GLN A 16 0.92 15.22 -5.12
C GLN A 16 2.42 15.38 -4.84
N ARG A 17 2.76 15.73 -3.60
CA ARG A 17 4.13 15.85 -3.12
C ARG A 17 4.55 14.54 -2.49
N ILE A 18 5.45 13.80 -3.16
CA ILE A 18 5.87 12.47 -2.74
C ILE A 18 7.33 12.49 -2.28
N VAL A 19 7.57 11.97 -1.08
CA VAL A 19 8.91 11.85 -0.50
C VAL A 19 9.55 10.55 -0.94
N LEU A 20 10.79 10.62 -1.41
CA LEU A 20 11.67 9.50 -1.68
C LEU A 20 12.89 9.58 -0.75
N PRO A 21 12.85 8.92 0.42
CA PRO A 21 13.88 9.03 1.44
C PRO A 21 15.17 8.28 1.10
N GLU A 22 15.14 7.35 0.15
CA GLU A 22 16.27 6.56 -0.30
C GLU A 22 16.85 7.09 -1.63
N ALA A 23 16.97 8.43 -1.74
CA ALA A 23 17.30 9.10 -3.00
C ALA A 23 18.71 8.82 -3.53
N THR A 24 19.64 8.32 -2.71
CA THR A 24 20.99 7.93 -3.13
C THR A 24 21.04 6.53 -3.79
N GLU A 25 19.94 5.79 -3.74
CA GLU A 25 19.81 4.49 -4.40
C GLU A 25 19.56 4.68 -5.90
N GLU A 26 20.32 3.95 -6.75
CA GLU A 26 20.32 4.18 -8.21
C GLU A 26 18.93 4.04 -8.84
N ARG A 27 18.19 2.97 -8.52
CA ARG A 27 16.85 2.73 -9.10
C ARG A 27 15.86 3.81 -8.67
N THR A 28 15.96 4.24 -7.41
CA THR A 28 15.14 5.31 -6.85
C THR A 28 15.41 6.64 -7.56
N LEU A 29 16.68 6.99 -7.77
CA LEU A 29 17.01 8.24 -8.44
C LEU A 29 16.68 8.21 -9.95
N ARG A 30 16.84 7.06 -10.62
CA ARG A 30 16.39 6.88 -12.02
C ARG A 30 14.87 6.97 -12.15
N ALA A 31 14.13 6.39 -11.21
CA ALA A 31 12.66 6.52 -11.19
C ALA A 31 12.24 7.97 -10.91
N ALA A 32 12.94 8.67 -10.00
CA ALA A 32 12.70 10.08 -9.73
C ALA A 32 12.90 10.95 -10.97
N ASP A 33 13.98 10.73 -11.73
CA ASP A 33 14.23 11.45 -12.98
C ASP A 33 13.08 11.27 -13.99
N ARG A 34 12.60 10.04 -14.16
CA ARG A 34 11.47 9.73 -15.03
C ARG A 34 10.15 10.35 -14.54
N VAL A 35 9.87 10.30 -13.24
CA VAL A 35 8.68 10.93 -12.64
C VAL A 35 8.65 12.42 -12.90
N LEU A 36 9.81 13.08 -12.77
CA LEU A 36 9.98 14.51 -13.00
C LEU A 36 9.97 14.89 -14.50
N ALA A 37 10.52 14.03 -15.36
CA ALA A 37 10.44 14.18 -16.80
C ALA A 37 8.99 14.12 -17.30
N ASP A 38 8.23 13.13 -16.79
CA ASP A 38 6.84 12.90 -17.14
C ASP A 38 5.84 13.83 -16.43
N ASP A 39 6.33 14.70 -15.55
CA ASP A 39 5.53 15.64 -14.75
C ASP A 39 4.40 14.94 -13.94
N LEU A 40 4.74 13.75 -13.39
CA LEU A 40 3.77 12.87 -12.73
C LEU A 40 3.44 13.32 -11.30
N ALA A 41 4.45 13.76 -10.54
CA ALA A 41 4.32 14.19 -9.14
C ALA A 41 5.41 15.21 -8.81
N ASN A 42 5.20 15.99 -7.75
CA ASN A 42 6.24 16.84 -7.16
C ASN A 42 7.06 15.96 -6.19
N LEU A 43 8.36 15.84 -6.43
CA LEU A 43 9.21 15.00 -5.61
C LEU A 43 9.98 15.78 -4.54
N ILE A 44 10.09 15.17 -3.37
CA ILE A 44 10.98 15.57 -2.28
C ILE A 44 11.99 14.44 -2.10
N LEU A 45 13.25 14.73 -2.46
CA LEU A 45 14.36 13.79 -2.34
C LEU A 45 15.11 14.06 -1.02
N ILE A 46 15.30 13.03 -0.20
CA ILE A 46 16.07 13.18 1.03
C ILE A 46 17.51 12.70 0.79
N GLY A 47 18.47 13.60 0.95
CA GLY A 47 19.88 13.34 0.75
C GLY A 47 20.70 14.61 0.70
N ASN A 48 22.04 14.48 0.67
CA ASN A 48 22.94 15.60 0.49
C ASN A 48 22.83 16.15 -0.94
N PRO A 49 22.62 17.47 -1.15
CA PRO A 49 22.42 18.06 -2.48
C PRO A 49 23.60 17.81 -3.44
N ASP A 50 24.84 17.93 -2.96
CA ASP A 50 26.03 17.77 -3.80
C ASP A 50 26.23 16.29 -4.19
N GLU A 51 25.93 15.37 -3.27
CA GLU A 51 25.95 13.93 -3.55
C GLU A 51 24.90 13.57 -4.61
N LEU A 52 23.64 14.01 -4.44
CA LEU A 52 22.57 13.73 -5.40
C LEU A 52 22.86 14.30 -6.78
N LYS A 53 23.45 15.50 -6.84
CA LYS A 53 23.90 16.10 -8.10
C LYS A 53 25.00 15.23 -8.77
N SER A 54 25.99 14.83 -8.01
CA SER A 54 27.09 13.96 -8.50
C SER A 54 26.56 12.63 -9.01
N LEU A 55 25.60 12.03 -8.31
CA LEU A 55 24.94 10.78 -8.73
C LEU A 55 24.08 10.97 -9.99
N ALA A 56 23.38 12.10 -10.10
CA ALA A 56 22.62 12.44 -11.30
C ALA A 56 23.52 12.58 -12.53
N GLU A 57 24.66 13.25 -12.40
CA GLU A 57 25.67 13.37 -13.46
C GLU A 57 26.25 11.99 -13.83
N LYS A 58 26.63 11.19 -12.83
CA LYS A 58 27.18 9.83 -13.01
C LYS A 58 26.23 8.92 -13.79
N TRP A 59 24.94 9.03 -13.52
CA TRP A 59 23.91 8.16 -14.15
C TRP A 59 23.19 8.81 -15.33
N ASN A 60 23.65 9.99 -15.76
CA ASN A 60 23.10 10.77 -16.90
C ASN A 60 21.60 11.06 -16.73
N LEU A 61 21.23 11.58 -15.55
CA LEU A 61 19.87 11.99 -15.20
C LEU A 61 19.73 13.51 -15.38
N HIS A 62 18.65 13.98 -15.95
CA HIS A 62 18.53 15.35 -16.44
C HIS A 62 17.42 16.19 -15.78
N ASN A 63 16.62 15.59 -14.88
CA ASN A 63 15.44 16.24 -14.32
C ASN A 63 15.50 16.37 -12.79
N ILE A 64 16.53 15.87 -12.13
CA ILE A 64 16.65 15.83 -10.67
C ILE A 64 16.65 17.25 -10.05
N ASP A 65 17.07 18.27 -10.78
CA ASP A 65 17.02 19.68 -10.41
C ASP A 65 15.59 20.24 -10.22
N LYS A 66 14.57 19.54 -10.77
CA LYS A 66 13.17 19.89 -10.58
C LYS A 66 12.61 19.44 -9.21
N ALA A 67 13.32 18.56 -8.50
CA ALA A 67 12.90 18.07 -7.19
C ALA A 67 13.28 19.06 -6.07
N THR A 68 12.50 19.05 -4.99
CA THR A 68 12.93 19.64 -3.73
C THR A 68 13.90 18.68 -3.04
N ILE A 69 15.09 19.14 -2.70
CA ILE A 69 16.07 18.33 -1.97
C ILE A 69 16.09 18.78 -0.50
N VAL A 70 16.04 17.80 0.42
CA VAL A 70 16.12 18.02 1.87
C VAL A 70 17.31 17.23 2.42
N ASP A 71 18.31 17.95 2.91
CA ASP A 71 19.49 17.36 3.55
C ASP A 71 19.12 16.97 5.01
N PRO A 72 19.16 15.69 5.38
CA PRO A 72 18.81 15.25 6.73
C PRO A 72 19.79 15.74 7.81
N LEU A 73 21.03 16.10 7.41
CA LEU A 73 22.05 16.58 8.34
C LEU A 73 22.08 18.11 8.46
N ASN A 74 21.54 18.82 7.48
CA ASN A 74 21.53 20.30 7.42
C ASN A 74 20.08 20.83 7.25
N ASN A 75 19.09 20.17 7.84
CA ASN A 75 17.71 20.59 7.75
C ASN A 75 17.42 21.74 8.72
N PRO A 76 16.98 22.92 8.25
CA PRO A 76 16.66 24.06 9.13
C PRO A 76 15.48 23.78 10.09
N LYS A 77 14.64 22.81 9.79
CA LYS A 77 13.51 22.37 10.64
C LYS A 77 13.84 21.20 11.56
N ALA A 78 15.12 20.80 11.66
CA ALA A 78 15.51 19.60 12.42
C ALA A 78 15.08 19.66 13.89
N GLU A 79 15.24 20.84 14.55
CA GLU A 79 14.83 21.00 15.95
C GLU A 79 13.31 20.97 16.12
N GLU A 80 12.56 21.68 15.28
CA GLU A 80 11.09 21.64 15.25
C GLU A 80 10.58 20.20 15.12
N TYR A 81 11.18 19.42 14.21
CA TYR A 81 10.81 18.01 14.00
C TYR A 81 11.19 17.13 15.19
N ALA A 82 12.33 17.37 15.84
CA ALA A 82 12.73 16.63 17.02
C ALA A 82 11.80 16.90 18.22
N GLU A 83 11.43 18.14 18.46
CA GLU A 83 10.47 18.53 19.50
C GLU A 83 9.11 17.87 19.27
N LEU A 84 8.58 17.94 18.05
CA LEU A 84 7.32 17.31 17.68
C LEU A 84 7.38 15.79 17.83
N LEU A 85 8.46 15.14 17.40
CA LEU A 85 8.63 13.68 17.54
C LEU A 85 8.70 13.27 19.00
N ALA A 86 9.45 13.99 19.84
CA ALA A 86 9.54 13.75 21.27
C ALA A 86 8.15 13.86 21.94
N GLU A 87 7.37 14.89 21.60
CA GLU A 87 6.01 15.06 22.14
C GLU A 87 5.07 13.94 21.68
N LEU A 88 5.07 13.57 20.40
CA LEU A 88 4.28 12.45 19.85
C LEU A 88 4.58 11.12 20.55
N ARG A 89 5.82 10.93 21.02
CA ARG A 89 6.32 9.70 21.63
C ARG A 89 6.56 9.80 23.14
N LYS A 90 6.20 10.91 23.78
CA LYS A 90 6.38 11.19 25.22
C LYS A 90 5.87 10.06 26.13
N LYS A 91 4.66 9.53 25.83
CA LYS A 91 4.09 8.39 26.58
C LYS A 91 4.89 7.08 26.46
N LYS A 92 5.80 7.00 25.50
CA LYS A 92 6.71 5.86 25.29
C LYS A 92 8.14 6.15 25.77
N GLY A 93 8.35 7.27 26.46
CA GLY A 93 9.62 7.63 27.09
C GLY A 93 10.70 8.14 26.13
N MET A 94 10.33 8.62 24.93
CA MET A 94 11.31 9.19 24.00
C MET A 94 11.84 10.52 24.53
N THR A 95 13.18 10.65 24.62
CA THR A 95 13.84 11.90 24.97
C THR A 95 14.07 12.78 23.76
N ILE A 96 14.33 14.08 23.99
CA ILE A 96 14.62 15.02 22.90
C ILE A 96 15.92 14.66 22.16
N GLU A 97 16.93 14.14 22.87
CA GLU A 97 18.20 13.69 22.29
C GLU A 97 17.97 12.52 21.34
N GLN A 98 17.15 11.55 21.74
CA GLN A 98 16.76 10.43 20.87
C GLN A 98 16.00 10.91 19.63
N ALA A 99 15.08 11.87 19.81
CA ALA A 99 14.33 12.44 18.70
C ALA A 99 15.23 13.19 17.71
N ARG A 100 16.21 13.98 18.21
CA ARG A 100 17.22 14.66 17.37
C ARG A 100 18.02 13.70 16.52
N GLU A 101 18.37 12.53 17.01
CA GLU A 101 19.07 11.52 16.21
C GLU A 101 18.12 10.86 15.20
N LEU A 102 16.88 10.56 15.59
CA LEU A 102 15.92 9.90 14.70
C LEU A 102 15.50 10.78 13.52
N VAL A 103 15.37 12.10 13.68
CA VAL A 103 15.00 13.00 12.57
C VAL A 103 16.10 13.15 11.52
N LYS A 104 17.32 12.70 11.80
CA LYS A 104 18.41 12.58 10.81
C LYS A 104 18.23 11.34 9.91
N ASN A 105 17.44 10.37 10.34
CA ASN A 105 17.15 9.19 9.54
C ASN A 105 16.15 9.57 8.42
N PRO A 106 16.46 9.31 7.13
CA PRO A 106 15.62 9.71 6.02
C PRO A 106 14.16 9.22 6.09
N LEU A 107 13.92 8.00 6.60
CA LEU A 107 12.57 7.44 6.74
C LEU A 107 11.74 8.19 7.79
N TYR A 108 12.37 8.56 8.92
CA TYR A 108 11.73 9.38 9.95
C TYR A 108 11.51 10.80 9.45
N LEU A 109 12.49 11.40 8.81
CA LEU A 109 12.40 12.75 8.26
C LEU A 109 11.25 12.86 7.24
N GLY A 110 11.12 11.91 6.34
CA GLY A 110 10.02 11.89 5.38
C GLY A 110 8.65 11.82 6.05
N CYS A 111 8.49 10.98 7.08
CA CYS A 111 7.27 10.93 7.88
C CYS A 111 7.02 12.24 8.64
N MET A 112 8.06 12.95 9.14
CA MET A 112 7.91 14.26 9.77
C MET A 112 7.46 15.32 8.77
N ILE A 113 8.02 15.32 7.56
CA ILE A 113 7.59 16.21 6.47
C ILE A 113 6.10 16.00 6.14
N ILE A 114 5.64 14.75 6.06
CA ILE A 114 4.21 14.45 5.85
C ILE A 114 3.37 14.94 7.04
N LYS A 115 3.81 14.68 8.26
CA LYS A 115 3.09 15.05 9.49
C LYS A 115 2.87 16.55 9.63
N THR A 116 3.79 17.35 9.13
CA THR A 116 3.73 18.82 9.13
C THR A 116 3.18 19.39 7.81
N GLU A 117 2.46 18.57 7.03
CA GLU A 117 1.81 18.94 5.77
C GLU A 117 2.77 19.45 4.67
N GLY A 118 4.07 19.15 4.80
CA GLY A 118 5.07 19.44 3.77
C GLY A 118 5.01 18.48 2.58
N ALA A 119 4.42 17.28 2.76
CA ALA A 119 4.24 16.27 1.74
C ALA A 119 2.93 15.51 1.91
N ASP A 120 2.56 14.75 0.89
CA ASP A 120 1.28 14.03 0.81
C ASP A 120 1.45 12.50 0.94
N GLY A 121 2.65 11.98 0.64
CA GLY A 121 2.97 10.56 0.78
C GLY A 121 4.47 10.28 0.71
N GLN A 122 4.86 9.03 1.02
CA GLN A 122 6.25 8.55 1.00
C GLN A 122 6.33 7.17 0.36
N ILE A 123 7.44 6.90 -0.33
CA ILE A 123 7.80 5.57 -0.84
C ILE A 123 9.23 5.27 -0.45
N SER A 124 9.44 4.10 0.15
CA SER A 124 10.74 3.57 0.55
C SER A 124 10.75 2.03 0.47
N GLY A 125 11.85 1.39 0.80
CA GLY A 125 11.97 -0.08 0.80
C GLY A 125 12.93 -0.63 -0.25
N ALA A 126 13.45 0.20 -1.15
CA ALA A 126 14.47 -0.24 -2.11
C ALA A 126 15.79 -0.67 -1.41
N LEU A 127 16.10 -0.03 -0.27
CA LEU A 127 17.22 -0.37 0.62
C LEU A 127 16.75 -0.90 1.98
N SER A 128 15.69 -0.33 2.54
CA SER A 128 15.20 -0.57 3.89
C SER A 128 14.33 -1.82 3.97
N THR A 129 14.17 -2.35 5.18
CA THR A 129 13.20 -3.42 5.43
C THR A 129 11.79 -2.85 5.60
N THR A 130 10.76 -3.67 5.37
CA THR A 130 9.37 -3.31 5.65
C THR A 130 9.18 -2.79 7.08
N GLY A 131 9.85 -3.42 8.06
CA GLY A 131 9.80 -2.98 9.46
C GLY A 131 10.39 -1.59 9.67
N ASP A 132 11.45 -1.24 8.96
CA ASP A 132 12.08 0.08 9.07
C ASP A 132 11.23 1.17 8.39
N THR A 133 10.57 0.85 7.29
CA THR A 133 9.59 1.73 6.62
C THR A 133 8.34 1.96 7.48
N LEU A 134 7.77 0.88 8.04
CA LEU A 134 6.52 0.96 8.82
C LEU A 134 6.71 1.60 10.19
N ARG A 135 7.86 1.44 10.84
CA ARG A 135 8.08 1.94 12.20
C ARG A 135 7.88 3.47 12.31
N PRO A 136 8.53 4.33 11.50
CA PRO A 136 8.27 5.78 11.54
C PRO A 136 6.84 6.13 11.12
N ALA A 137 6.28 5.45 10.12
CA ALA A 137 4.90 5.68 9.69
C ALA A 137 3.89 5.47 10.85
N LEU A 138 4.00 4.35 11.56
CA LEU A 138 3.13 4.05 12.70
C LEU A 138 3.40 4.95 13.92
N GLN A 139 4.62 5.38 14.14
CA GLN A 139 4.98 6.24 15.25
C GLN A 139 4.53 7.68 15.06
N ILE A 140 4.56 8.21 13.86
CA ILE A 140 4.38 9.62 13.52
C ILE A 140 3.02 9.86 12.86
N ILE A 141 2.72 9.14 11.78
CA ILE A 141 1.50 9.33 10.97
C ILE A 141 0.32 8.60 11.60
N LYS A 142 0.55 7.38 12.11
CA LYS A 142 -0.43 6.47 12.74
C LYS A 142 -1.41 5.87 11.73
N CYS A 143 -2.28 4.98 12.23
CA CYS A 143 -3.39 4.44 11.45
C CYS A 143 -4.46 5.49 11.17
N ALA A 144 -5.22 5.27 10.11
CA ALA A 144 -6.42 6.06 9.80
C ALA A 144 -7.46 5.94 10.93
N PRO A 145 -8.35 6.93 11.09
CA PRO A 145 -9.43 6.83 12.09
C PRO A 145 -10.24 5.55 11.93
N GLY A 146 -10.48 4.85 13.04
CA GLY A 146 -11.22 3.58 13.06
C GLY A 146 -10.43 2.35 12.60
N VAL A 147 -9.19 2.51 12.14
CA VAL A 147 -8.32 1.40 11.72
C VAL A 147 -7.27 1.12 12.80
N THR A 148 -7.10 -0.14 13.16
CA THR A 148 -6.17 -0.57 14.22
C THR A 148 -4.99 -1.40 13.71
N CYS A 149 -5.00 -1.78 12.43
CA CYS A 149 -3.93 -2.55 11.81
C CYS A 149 -3.57 -2.00 10.43
N VAL A 150 -2.32 -2.21 10.04
CA VAL A 150 -1.82 -1.95 8.69
C VAL A 150 -1.80 -3.26 7.94
N SER A 151 -2.12 -3.23 6.67
CA SER A 151 -2.06 -4.38 5.77
C SER A 151 -1.50 -3.97 4.41
N GLY A 152 -1.19 -4.94 3.56
CA GLY A 152 -0.71 -4.70 2.21
C GLY A 152 -1.61 -5.35 1.17
N ALA A 153 -2.07 -4.59 0.20
CA ALA A 153 -2.80 -5.11 -0.95
C ALA A 153 -1.89 -5.33 -2.16
N MET A 154 -2.20 -6.34 -2.96
CA MET A 154 -1.55 -6.61 -4.24
C MET A 154 -2.58 -6.49 -5.36
N LEU A 155 -2.30 -5.68 -6.37
CA LEU A 155 -3.07 -5.69 -7.62
C LEU A 155 -2.50 -6.79 -8.51
N MET A 156 -3.36 -7.71 -8.90
CA MET A 156 -3.04 -8.78 -9.84
C MET A 156 -3.73 -8.48 -11.17
N LEU A 157 -2.94 -8.32 -12.23
CA LEU A 157 -3.42 -8.19 -13.60
C LEU A 157 -3.20 -9.52 -14.29
N THR A 158 -4.27 -10.27 -14.50
CA THR A 158 -4.23 -11.58 -15.12
C THR A 158 -4.64 -11.52 -16.59
N HIS A 159 -4.27 -12.54 -17.37
CA HIS A 159 -4.74 -12.72 -18.74
C HIS A 159 -6.15 -13.33 -18.82
N GLU A 160 -6.72 -13.69 -17.68
CA GLU A 160 -8.00 -14.38 -17.55
C GLU A 160 -9.13 -13.34 -17.34
N HIS A 161 -9.52 -12.66 -18.39
CA HIS A 161 -10.50 -11.56 -18.39
C HIS A 161 -11.88 -11.92 -17.84
N GLN A 162 -12.21 -13.22 -17.78
CA GLN A 162 -13.48 -13.68 -17.18
C GLN A 162 -13.51 -13.57 -15.65
N TYR A 163 -12.37 -13.40 -14.98
CA TYR A 163 -12.27 -13.28 -13.52
C TYR A 163 -12.03 -11.84 -13.08
N GLY A 164 -12.48 -11.53 -11.87
CA GLY A 164 -12.28 -10.22 -11.28
C GLY A 164 -13.05 -9.11 -11.99
N ASP A 165 -12.36 -8.04 -12.30
CA ASP A 165 -12.84 -6.90 -13.09
C ASP A 165 -12.01 -6.80 -14.37
N ASP A 166 -12.41 -7.55 -15.40
CA ASP A 166 -11.65 -7.70 -16.66
C ASP A 166 -10.19 -8.17 -16.43
N GLY A 167 -10.01 -9.22 -15.61
CA GLY A 167 -8.70 -9.75 -15.24
C GLY A 167 -8.01 -9.04 -14.08
N ILE A 168 -8.59 -7.98 -13.54
CA ILE A 168 -8.04 -7.24 -12.39
C ILE A 168 -8.61 -7.82 -11.09
N ILE A 169 -7.73 -8.27 -10.20
CA ILE A 169 -8.07 -8.79 -8.88
C ILE A 169 -7.20 -8.07 -7.83
N VAL A 170 -7.80 -7.65 -6.72
CA VAL A 170 -7.07 -7.05 -5.59
C VAL A 170 -7.03 -8.05 -4.44
N MET A 171 -5.83 -8.40 -3.96
CA MET A 171 -5.63 -9.35 -2.87
C MET A 171 -5.12 -8.65 -1.61
N GLY A 172 -5.67 -8.96 -0.44
CA GLY A 172 -5.24 -8.46 0.87
C GLY A 172 -5.46 -9.50 1.99
N ASP A 173 -4.63 -9.56 3.02
CA ASP A 173 -3.30 -9.00 3.24
C ASP A 173 -2.23 -9.93 2.66
N VAL A 174 -1.26 -9.36 1.98
CA VAL A 174 -0.19 -10.16 1.34
C VAL A 174 1.22 -9.81 1.86
N ALA A 175 1.34 -8.83 2.80
CA ALA A 175 2.64 -8.24 3.10
C ALA A 175 2.92 -7.92 4.58
N VAL A 176 1.94 -7.71 5.45
CA VAL A 176 2.16 -7.04 6.74
C VAL A 176 1.73 -7.85 7.96
N THR A 177 0.47 -8.29 8.06
CA THR A 177 -0.09 -8.86 9.28
C THR A 177 -0.09 -10.39 9.23
N PRO A 178 0.82 -11.09 9.97
CA PRO A 178 0.96 -12.54 9.82
C PRO A 178 -0.31 -13.32 10.16
N MET A 179 -0.89 -13.08 11.33
CA MET A 179 -2.07 -13.77 11.84
C MET A 179 -3.09 -12.74 12.33
N PRO A 180 -3.93 -12.17 11.44
CA PRO A 180 -4.93 -11.20 11.85
C PRO A 180 -5.99 -11.85 12.74
N THR A 181 -6.48 -11.11 13.73
CA THR A 181 -7.71 -11.43 14.46
C THR A 181 -8.92 -11.27 13.54
N ALA A 182 -10.12 -11.68 13.96
CA ALA A 182 -11.34 -11.45 13.19
C ALA A 182 -11.61 -9.97 12.93
N ASP A 183 -11.43 -9.10 13.94
CA ASP A 183 -11.56 -7.65 13.81
C ASP A 183 -10.56 -7.05 12.81
N GLN A 184 -9.29 -7.49 12.88
CA GLN A 184 -8.26 -7.04 11.94
C GLN A 184 -8.56 -7.51 10.51
N LEU A 185 -9.00 -8.77 10.35
CA LEU A 185 -9.33 -9.32 9.04
C LEU A 185 -10.54 -8.59 8.41
N ALA A 186 -11.52 -8.22 9.21
CA ALA A 186 -12.64 -7.37 8.78
C ALA A 186 -12.17 -5.98 8.29
N GLN A 187 -11.28 -5.34 9.04
CA GLN A 187 -10.68 -4.06 8.64
C GLN A 187 -9.84 -4.19 7.36
N ILE A 188 -9.06 -5.27 7.23
CA ILE A 188 -8.32 -5.59 6.00
C ILE A 188 -9.27 -5.67 4.80
N ALA A 189 -10.42 -6.31 4.95
CA ALA A 189 -11.41 -6.42 3.88
C ALA A 189 -11.92 -5.05 3.43
N VAL A 190 -12.30 -4.19 4.37
CA VAL A 190 -12.79 -2.83 4.07
C VAL A 190 -11.68 -1.99 3.42
N CYS A 191 -10.46 -2.03 3.95
CA CYS A 191 -9.32 -1.31 3.38
C CYS A 191 -8.96 -1.82 1.98
N THR A 192 -9.03 -3.15 1.74
CA THR A 192 -8.73 -3.73 0.42
C THR A 192 -9.77 -3.35 -0.62
N ALA A 193 -11.07 -3.30 -0.23
CA ALA A 193 -12.14 -2.77 -1.08
C ALA A 193 -11.93 -1.29 -1.43
N GLN A 194 -11.46 -0.49 -0.46
CA GLN A 194 -11.13 0.91 -0.70
C GLN A 194 -9.94 1.06 -1.67
N THR A 195 -8.90 0.24 -1.50
CA THR A 195 -7.76 0.21 -2.43
C THR A 195 -8.20 -0.21 -3.85
N ALA A 196 -9.12 -1.17 -3.96
CA ALA A 196 -9.70 -1.57 -5.23
C ALA A 196 -10.41 -0.40 -5.94
N ARG A 197 -11.17 0.43 -5.20
CA ARG A 197 -11.80 1.63 -5.76
C ARG A 197 -10.78 2.71 -6.12
N SER A 198 -9.92 3.04 -5.17
CA SER A 198 -9.05 4.21 -5.27
C SER A 198 -7.86 4.01 -6.22
N VAL A 199 -7.32 2.81 -6.32
CA VAL A 199 -6.13 2.52 -7.10
C VAL A 199 -6.47 1.70 -8.35
N ALA A 200 -7.18 0.59 -8.19
CA ALA A 200 -7.54 -0.26 -9.33
C ALA A 200 -8.71 0.27 -10.17
N GLY A 201 -9.40 1.33 -9.72
CA GLY A 201 -10.53 1.93 -10.44
C GLY A 201 -11.80 1.06 -10.46
N ILE A 202 -11.86 0.00 -9.65
CA ILE A 202 -13.00 -0.91 -9.56
C ILE A 202 -14.17 -0.18 -8.87
N GLN A 203 -15.19 0.17 -9.63
CA GLN A 203 -16.34 0.94 -9.10
C GLN A 203 -17.21 0.10 -8.18
N ASP A 204 -17.32 -1.19 -8.42
CA ASP A 204 -18.12 -2.16 -7.68
C ASP A 204 -17.24 -3.26 -7.07
N PRO A 205 -16.54 -3.01 -5.94
CA PRO A 205 -15.77 -4.05 -5.25
C PRO A 205 -16.69 -5.14 -4.72
N ARG A 206 -16.41 -6.38 -5.12
CA ARG A 206 -17.08 -7.60 -4.67
C ARG A 206 -16.07 -8.42 -3.88
N VAL A 207 -16.19 -8.35 -2.55
CA VAL A 207 -15.18 -8.84 -1.62
C VAL A 207 -15.51 -10.26 -1.17
N ALA A 208 -14.61 -11.20 -1.42
CA ALA A 208 -14.68 -12.56 -0.91
C ALA A 208 -13.72 -12.75 0.28
N MET A 209 -14.28 -13.12 1.43
CA MET A 209 -13.53 -13.55 2.61
C MET A 209 -13.15 -15.02 2.43
N LEU A 210 -11.86 -15.27 2.11
CA LEU A 210 -11.41 -16.59 1.67
C LEU A 210 -11.13 -17.56 2.83
N SER A 211 -11.49 -18.82 2.62
CA SER A 211 -11.23 -19.96 3.50
C SER A 211 -11.11 -21.25 2.68
N PHE A 212 -10.70 -22.33 3.31
CA PHE A 212 -10.86 -23.67 2.73
C PHE A 212 -12.29 -24.22 2.90
N SER A 213 -13.19 -23.48 3.56
CA SER A 213 -14.62 -23.78 3.73
C SER A 213 -15.47 -22.83 2.88
N THR A 214 -16.66 -23.28 2.46
CA THR A 214 -17.71 -22.47 1.85
C THR A 214 -19.00 -22.68 2.59
N LYS A 215 -19.52 -21.64 3.24
CA LYS A 215 -20.84 -21.61 3.92
C LYS A 215 -21.04 -22.81 4.85
N GLY A 216 -20.05 -23.06 5.74
CA GLY A 216 -20.12 -24.10 6.76
C GLY A 216 -19.77 -25.51 6.26
N SER A 217 -19.16 -25.67 5.08
CA SER A 217 -18.75 -26.97 4.56
C SER A 217 -17.65 -27.65 5.39
N ALA A 218 -16.92 -26.89 6.22
CA ALA A 218 -15.94 -27.40 7.17
C ALA A 218 -16.08 -26.68 8.52
N LYS A 219 -15.64 -27.33 9.61
CA LYS A 219 -15.63 -26.79 10.97
C LYS A 219 -14.21 -26.77 11.52
N HIS A 220 -13.67 -25.59 11.80
CA HIS A 220 -12.36 -25.41 12.38
C HIS A 220 -12.23 -23.96 12.88
N GLU A 221 -11.42 -23.71 13.91
CA GLU A 221 -11.22 -22.36 14.47
C GLU A 221 -10.77 -21.31 13.43
N VAL A 222 -9.98 -21.70 12.45
CA VAL A 222 -9.57 -20.79 11.36
C VAL A 222 -10.72 -20.45 10.41
N VAL A 223 -11.73 -21.32 10.29
CA VAL A 223 -12.97 -21.05 9.55
C VAL A 223 -13.84 -20.10 10.36
N ASP A 224 -14.01 -20.39 11.67
CA ASP A 224 -14.82 -19.57 12.58
C ASP A 224 -14.30 -18.12 12.62
N LYS A 225 -12.98 -17.93 12.58
CA LYS A 225 -12.36 -16.61 12.46
C LYS A 225 -12.82 -15.86 11.21
N VAL A 226 -12.87 -16.51 10.05
CA VAL A 226 -13.29 -15.88 8.79
C VAL A 226 -14.80 -15.58 8.79
N VAL A 227 -15.60 -16.46 9.35
CA VAL A 227 -17.05 -16.24 9.53
C VAL A 227 -17.29 -15.01 10.40
N GLU A 228 -16.61 -14.93 11.55
CA GLU A 228 -16.74 -13.77 12.46
C GLU A 228 -16.21 -12.48 11.80
N ALA A 229 -15.09 -12.55 11.09
CA ALA A 229 -14.57 -11.41 10.34
C ALA A 229 -15.55 -10.91 9.27
N THR A 230 -16.25 -11.82 8.59
CA THR A 230 -17.28 -11.48 7.61
C THR A 230 -18.44 -10.74 8.28
N ARG A 231 -18.91 -11.22 9.43
CA ARG A 231 -19.96 -10.57 10.23
C ARG A 231 -19.55 -9.16 10.64
N ILE A 232 -18.34 -8.99 11.18
CA ILE A 232 -17.80 -7.68 11.59
C ILE A 232 -17.64 -6.75 10.39
N ALA A 233 -17.17 -7.25 9.25
CA ALA A 233 -17.02 -6.44 8.04
C ALA A 233 -18.34 -5.88 7.53
N HIS A 234 -19.45 -6.63 7.63
CA HIS A 234 -20.79 -6.13 7.34
C HIS A 234 -21.23 -5.01 8.29
N GLU A 235 -20.83 -5.07 9.57
CA GLU A 235 -21.11 -3.99 10.52
C GLU A 235 -20.29 -2.73 10.24
N LEU A 236 -19.01 -2.90 9.85
CA LEU A 236 -18.12 -1.79 9.53
C LEU A 236 -18.48 -1.09 8.21
N ALA A 237 -18.97 -1.84 7.24
CA ALA A 237 -19.28 -1.35 5.89
C ALA A 237 -20.56 -2.02 5.33
N PRO A 238 -21.75 -1.62 5.81
CA PRO A 238 -23.03 -2.26 5.45
C PRO A 238 -23.33 -2.24 3.95
N ASP A 239 -22.87 -1.23 3.24
CA ASP A 239 -23.10 -1.07 1.79
C ASP A 239 -22.08 -1.79 0.92
N LEU A 240 -21.06 -2.40 1.52
CA LEU A 240 -20.03 -3.14 0.79
C LEU A 240 -20.56 -4.51 0.37
N LYS A 241 -20.48 -4.81 -0.93
CA LYS A 241 -20.74 -6.16 -1.43
C LYS A 241 -19.63 -7.09 -0.96
N LEU A 242 -19.88 -7.78 0.14
CA LEU A 242 -18.93 -8.67 0.80
C LEU A 242 -19.64 -9.94 1.23
N ASP A 243 -18.96 -11.08 1.11
CA ASP A 243 -19.46 -12.34 1.64
C ASP A 243 -18.33 -13.31 1.99
N GLY A 244 -18.64 -14.29 2.81
CA GLY A 244 -17.73 -15.32 3.29
C GLY A 244 -18.41 -16.22 4.31
N GLU A 245 -17.76 -17.28 4.71
CA GLU A 245 -16.47 -17.72 4.16
C GLU A 245 -16.66 -18.45 2.83
N LEU A 246 -15.74 -18.23 1.90
CA LEU A 246 -15.78 -18.84 0.57
C LEU A 246 -14.41 -19.48 0.22
N GLN A 247 -14.47 -20.64 -0.44
CA GLN A 247 -13.30 -21.18 -1.14
C GLN A 247 -13.00 -20.31 -2.39
N ALA A 248 -11.75 -20.29 -2.83
CA ALA A 248 -11.33 -19.47 -3.96
C ALA A 248 -12.07 -19.81 -5.28
N ASP A 249 -12.34 -21.10 -5.51
CA ASP A 249 -13.13 -21.54 -6.67
C ASP A 249 -14.60 -21.06 -6.60
N ALA A 250 -15.20 -21.11 -5.41
CA ALA A 250 -16.55 -20.60 -5.20
C ALA A 250 -16.63 -19.06 -5.30
N ALA A 251 -15.55 -18.34 -4.93
CA ALA A 251 -15.48 -16.90 -5.05
C ALA A 251 -15.33 -16.42 -6.51
N LEU A 252 -14.59 -17.17 -7.36
CA LEU A 252 -14.18 -16.74 -8.69
C LEU A 252 -14.99 -17.36 -9.83
N VAL A 253 -15.43 -18.63 -9.70
CA VAL A 253 -16.06 -19.38 -10.80
C VAL A 253 -17.57 -19.38 -10.66
N PRO A 254 -18.34 -18.77 -11.58
CA PRO A 254 -19.80 -18.63 -11.45
C PRO A 254 -20.55 -19.94 -11.19
N ALA A 255 -20.26 -21.00 -11.95
CA ALA A 255 -20.92 -22.30 -11.79
C ALA A 255 -20.60 -22.96 -10.43
N VAL A 256 -19.44 -22.69 -9.86
CA VAL A 256 -19.06 -23.20 -8.53
C VAL A 256 -19.72 -22.37 -7.44
N GLY A 257 -19.73 -21.04 -7.60
CA GLY A 257 -20.38 -20.09 -6.69
C GLY A 257 -21.88 -20.38 -6.56
N GLU A 258 -22.56 -20.55 -7.68
CA GLU A 258 -23.99 -20.89 -7.71
C GLU A 258 -24.28 -22.22 -6.97
N LYS A 259 -23.44 -23.23 -7.17
CA LYS A 259 -23.62 -24.55 -6.55
C LYS A 259 -23.30 -24.55 -5.05
N LYS A 260 -22.21 -23.90 -4.62
CA LYS A 260 -21.69 -23.99 -3.24
C LYS A 260 -22.20 -22.86 -2.32
N ALA A 261 -22.57 -21.72 -2.89
CA ALA A 261 -22.96 -20.51 -2.16
C ALA A 261 -24.14 -19.80 -2.83
N SER A 262 -25.21 -20.55 -3.17
CA SER A 262 -26.42 -19.98 -3.77
C SER A 262 -27.01 -18.92 -2.86
N GLY A 263 -27.34 -17.77 -3.44
CA GLY A 263 -27.82 -16.61 -2.68
C GLY A 263 -26.73 -15.65 -2.21
N SER A 264 -25.45 -15.96 -2.39
CA SER A 264 -24.36 -15.01 -2.17
C SER A 264 -24.39 -13.92 -3.25
N PRO A 265 -24.28 -12.62 -2.86
CA PRO A 265 -24.30 -11.53 -3.84
C PRO A 265 -23.00 -11.42 -4.66
N ILE A 266 -21.95 -12.16 -4.29
CA ILE A 266 -20.61 -12.02 -4.90
C ILE A 266 -19.96 -13.34 -5.34
N ALA A 267 -20.45 -14.48 -4.88
CA ALA A 267 -19.86 -15.78 -5.24
C ALA A 267 -19.85 -15.98 -6.76
N GLY A 268 -18.72 -16.44 -7.27
CA GLY A 268 -18.47 -16.59 -8.71
C GLY A 268 -18.07 -15.28 -9.43
N HIS A 269 -18.10 -14.13 -8.76
CA HIS A 269 -17.88 -12.82 -9.37
C HIS A 269 -16.99 -11.89 -8.52
N ALA A 270 -16.24 -12.43 -7.56
CA ALA A 270 -15.37 -11.64 -6.71
C ALA A 270 -14.23 -10.99 -7.52
N ASN A 271 -13.91 -9.74 -7.19
CA ASN A 271 -12.78 -8.99 -7.73
C ASN A 271 -11.83 -8.50 -6.61
N VAL A 272 -12.22 -8.71 -5.35
CA VAL A 272 -11.38 -8.48 -4.17
C VAL A 272 -11.33 -9.78 -3.35
N LEU A 273 -10.11 -10.27 -3.10
CA LEU A 273 -9.87 -11.52 -2.38
C LEU A 273 -9.15 -11.23 -1.06
N VAL A 274 -9.81 -11.51 0.06
CA VAL A 274 -9.22 -11.32 1.40
C VAL A 274 -8.82 -12.69 1.94
N VAL A 275 -7.53 -12.89 2.13
CA VAL A 275 -6.96 -14.17 2.58
C VAL A 275 -6.91 -14.24 4.11
N PRO A 276 -7.03 -15.43 4.71
CA PRO A 276 -7.17 -15.60 6.16
C PRO A 276 -5.89 -15.30 6.96
N CYS A 277 -4.73 -15.28 6.32
CA CYS A 277 -3.43 -14.97 6.94
C CYS A 277 -2.38 -14.63 5.88
N LEU A 278 -1.28 -14.01 6.33
CA LEU A 278 -0.19 -13.55 5.47
C LEU A 278 0.46 -14.68 4.65
N GLU A 279 0.64 -15.86 5.24
CA GLU A 279 1.25 -16.99 4.52
C GLU A 279 0.45 -17.36 3.27
N VAL A 280 -0.86 -17.46 3.40
CA VAL A 280 -1.75 -17.73 2.25
C VAL A 280 -1.63 -16.63 1.22
N GLY A 281 -1.71 -15.36 1.61
CA GLY A 281 -1.63 -14.22 0.70
C GLY A 281 -0.29 -14.14 -0.02
N ASN A 282 0.80 -14.20 0.73
CA ASN A 282 2.15 -14.09 0.18
C ASN A 282 2.53 -15.22 -0.77
N ILE A 283 2.12 -16.45 -0.45
CA ILE A 283 2.34 -17.61 -1.33
C ILE A 283 1.46 -17.52 -2.57
N SER A 284 0.17 -17.22 -2.39
CA SER A 284 -0.82 -17.24 -3.49
C SER A 284 -0.49 -16.22 -4.58
N TYR A 285 -0.24 -14.96 -4.22
CA TYR A 285 0.03 -13.95 -5.26
C TYR A 285 1.30 -14.27 -6.06
N LYS A 286 2.34 -14.82 -5.39
CA LYS A 286 3.57 -15.23 -6.08
C LYS A 286 3.36 -16.42 -7.01
N LEU A 287 2.53 -17.39 -6.63
CA LEU A 287 2.18 -18.50 -7.50
C LEU A 287 1.41 -18.01 -8.72
N VAL A 288 0.43 -17.15 -8.53
CA VAL A 288 -0.34 -16.55 -9.65
C VAL A 288 0.59 -15.72 -10.54
N GLN A 289 1.47 -14.91 -9.96
CA GLN A 289 2.44 -14.12 -10.71
C GLN A 289 3.38 -15.00 -11.55
N ARG A 290 3.93 -16.07 -10.96
CA ARG A 290 4.99 -16.87 -11.61
C ARG A 290 4.46 -17.98 -12.50
N LEU A 291 3.36 -18.62 -12.13
CA LEU A 291 2.78 -19.73 -12.88
C LEU A 291 1.65 -19.27 -13.81
N GLY A 292 0.91 -18.23 -13.42
CA GLY A 292 -0.18 -17.66 -14.22
C GLY A 292 0.24 -16.47 -15.09
N ASP A 293 1.52 -16.12 -15.12
CA ASP A 293 2.07 -14.99 -15.90
C ASP A 293 1.33 -13.66 -15.64
N ALA A 294 0.81 -13.51 -14.42
CA ALA A 294 0.13 -12.29 -14.02
C ALA A 294 1.12 -11.20 -13.60
N ILE A 295 0.78 -9.94 -13.87
CA ILE A 295 1.52 -8.80 -13.34
C ILE A 295 1.04 -8.54 -11.92
N ALA A 296 1.96 -8.47 -10.95
CA ALA A 296 1.68 -8.15 -9.55
C ALA A 296 2.26 -6.77 -9.23
N ILE A 297 1.39 -5.84 -8.81
CA ILE A 297 1.77 -4.46 -8.47
C ILE A 297 1.49 -4.22 -6.99
N GLY A 298 2.52 -3.83 -6.26
CA GLY A 298 2.47 -3.63 -4.82
C GLY A 298 3.68 -4.21 -4.10
N PRO A 299 3.61 -4.42 -2.75
CA PRO A 299 2.41 -4.23 -1.94
C PRO A 299 2.04 -2.76 -1.73
N ILE A 300 0.77 -2.48 -1.82
CA ILE A 300 0.19 -1.16 -1.54
C ILE A 300 -0.23 -1.16 -0.08
N LEU A 301 0.42 -0.36 0.75
CA LEU A 301 0.09 -0.28 2.17
C LEU A 301 -1.23 0.46 2.38
N GLN A 302 -2.02 -0.07 3.29
CA GLN A 302 -3.36 0.43 3.61
C GLN A 302 -3.57 0.48 5.11
N GLY A 303 -4.50 1.34 5.55
CA GLY A 303 -4.79 1.55 6.98
C GLY A 303 -3.93 2.63 7.65
N ILE A 304 -2.98 3.26 6.98
CA ILE A 304 -2.20 4.40 7.48
C ILE A 304 -2.92 5.71 7.12
N ALA A 305 -2.92 6.69 8.03
CA ALA A 305 -3.67 7.94 7.88
C ALA A 305 -3.21 8.82 6.68
N ARG A 306 -1.97 8.67 6.25
CA ARG A 306 -1.42 9.24 5.01
C ARG A 306 -0.59 8.16 4.31
N PRO A 307 -0.56 8.08 2.98
CA PRO A 307 0.10 7.00 2.28
C PRO A 307 1.61 6.96 2.54
N VAL A 308 2.06 5.84 3.05
CA VAL A 308 3.47 5.45 3.13
C VAL A 308 3.55 4.05 2.55
N ASN A 309 4.22 3.89 1.43
CA ASN A 309 4.34 2.60 0.75
C ASN A 309 5.74 2.00 0.88
N ASP A 310 5.78 0.68 0.86
CA ASP A 310 6.97 -0.13 0.97
C ASP A 310 7.26 -0.84 -0.35
N LEU A 311 8.50 -0.80 -0.78
CA LEU A 311 8.99 -1.46 -1.99
C LEU A 311 9.64 -2.80 -1.64
N SER A 312 9.63 -3.73 -2.57
CA SER A 312 10.55 -4.86 -2.50
C SER A 312 12.00 -4.39 -2.72
N ARG A 313 12.96 -4.93 -1.98
CA ARG A 313 14.40 -4.69 -2.25
C ARG A 313 14.82 -5.13 -3.65
N GLY A 314 14.06 -5.99 -4.29
CA GLY A 314 14.25 -6.42 -5.68
C GLY A 314 13.41 -5.65 -6.69
N CYS A 315 12.83 -4.50 -6.33
CA CYS A 315 12.03 -3.69 -7.24
C CYS A 315 12.85 -3.14 -8.41
N SER A 316 12.20 -2.95 -9.52
CA SER A 316 12.73 -2.27 -10.70
C SER A 316 12.48 -0.77 -10.66
N VAL A 317 13.07 -0.03 -11.60
CA VAL A 317 12.78 1.40 -11.83
C VAL A 317 11.30 1.61 -12.17
N ASP A 318 10.71 0.71 -12.97
CA ASP A 318 9.29 0.76 -13.33
C ASP A 318 8.39 0.56 -12.11
N ASP A 319 8.72 -0.39 -11.22
CA ASP A 319 7.96 -0.62 -9.99
C ASP A 319 7.93 0.65 -9.13
N ILE A 320 9.07 1.33 -8.97
CA ILE A 320 9.15 2.58 -8.20
C ILE A 320 8.32 3.67 -8.87
N TYR A 321 8.42 3.83 -10.19
CA TYR A 321 7.65 4.81 -10.96
C TYR A 321 6.13 4.63 -10.78
N TYR A 322 5.64 3.39 -10.92
CA TYR A 322 4.22 3.10 -10.74
C TYR A 322 3.78 3.23 -9.29
N MET A 323 4.64 2.89 -8.33
CA MET A 323 4.33 3.11 -6.91
C MET A 323 4.26 4.60 -6.55
N VAL A 324 5.02 5.48 -7.21
CA VAL A 324 4.83 6.93 -7.07
C VAL A 324 3.44 7.34 -7.55
N ALA A 325 3.00 6.86 -8.71
CA ALA A 325 1.67 7.15 -9.23
C ALA A 325 0.55 6.63 -8.30
N ILE A 326 0.70 5.40 -7.79
CA ILE A 326 -0.24 4.79 -6.83
C ILE A 326 -0.30 5.59 -5.54
N THR A 327 0.86 5.96 -4.98
CA THR A 327 0.93 6.77 -3.74
C THR A 327 0.29 8.14 -3.93
N ALA A 328 0.47 8.76 -5.10
CA ALA A 328 -0.21 9.99 -5.45
C ALA A 328 -1.74 9.82 -5.49
N CYS A 329 -2.24 8.75 -6.11
CA CYS A 329 -3.68 8.44 -6.13
C CYS A 329 -4.25 8.22 -4.71
N GLN A 330 -3.53 7.48 -3.84
CA GLN A 330 -3.92 7.32 -2.45
C GLN A 330 -3.94 8.66 -1.70
N ALA A 331 -2.96 9.54 -1.94
CA ALA A 331 -2.89 10.87 -1.31
C ALA A 331 -4.05 11.78 -1.73
N MET A 332 -4.47 11.72 -2.99
CA MET A 332 -5.66 12.43 -3.48
C MET A 332 -6.92 12.01 -2.74
N ASP A 333 -7.08 10.71 -2.49
CA ASP A 333 -8.27 10.19 -1.79
C ASP A 333 -8.23 10.46 -0.28
N ALA A 334 -7.05 10.51 0.34
CA ALA A 334 -6.89 10.84 1.75
C ALA A 334 -7.19 12.33 2.08
N LYS A 335 -7.38 13.17 1.07
CA LYS A 335 -7.76 14.59 1.20
C LYS A 335 -9.27 14.82 1.11
N LYS A 336 -10.02 13.82 0.65
CA LYS A 336 -11.50 13.86 0.55
C LYS A 336 -12.13 13.47 1.89
#